data_be8d5ced06de45a7fa54ccc22565c89c
#
_entry.id   be8d5ced06de45a7fa54ccc22565c89c
#
_cell.length_a   1.000
_cell.length_b   1.000
_cell.length_c   1.000
_cell.angle_alpha   90.00
_cell.angle_beta   90.00
_cell.angle_gamma   90.00
#
_symmetry.space_group_name_H-M   'P 1'
#
loop_
_entity.id
_entity.type
_entity.pdbx_description
1 polymer ?
#
loop_
_entity_poly.entity_id
_entity_poly.type
_entity_poly.pdbx_seq_one_letter_code
_entity_poly.pdbx_strand_id
1 'polypeptide(L)'
;ALTMISAFKTFNKIKPEYLHTIAFGSEVFPIKQLKIWRETLPKARFVNLYGPTEATGMCCYFEVDREFELDEVVPIGRPFHNTEILLLDENNKLVEDGNVGEICVRGTSLTLGYYNNFEKTSEVFVQNPLNSRYPELIYKTGDLGKRNERGELIFVSRKDYQIKHMGHRI
;
A
#
# COMPACT_ATOMS: atom_id res chain seq x y z
N ALA A 1 7.09 2.27 14.61
CA ALA A 1 8.50 2.42 15.05
C ALA A 1 9.10 3.71 14.50
N LEU A 2 9.18 3.94 13.18
CA LEU A 2 9.86 5.11 12.57
C LEU A 2 9.30 6.45 13.08
N THR A 3 7.97 6.58 13.14
CA THR A 3 7.32 7.78 13.67
C THR A 3 7.73 8.10 15.10
N MET A 4 7.85 7.08 15.95
CA MET A 4 8.26 7.26 17.35
C MET A 4 9.72 7.72 17.45
N ILE A 5 10.62 7.11 16.67
CA ILE A 5 12.06 7.48 16.66
C ILE A 5 12.24 8.96 16.35
N SER A 6 11.56 9.45 15.31
CA SER A 6 11.66 10.87 14.94
C SER A 6 10.89 11.78 15.90
N ALA A 7 9.71 11.38 16.40
CA ALA A 7 8.93 12.16 17.35
C ALA A 7 9.67 12.36 18.69
N PHE A 8 10.38 11.32 19.18
CA PHE A 8 11.18 11.42 20.41
C PHE A 8 12.56 12.07 20.21
N LYS A 9 12.83 12.63 19.02
CA LYS A 9 14.10 13.29 18.69
C LYS A 9 15.33 12.41 18.96
N THR A 10 15.20 11.10 18.74
CA THR A 10 16.25 10.10 19.02
C THR A 10 17.53 10.41 18.24
N PHE A 11 17.41 11.01 17.05
CA PHE A 11 18.55 11.40 16.22
C PHE A 11 19.45 12.48 16.84
N ASN A 12 18.98 13.21 17.86
CA ASN A 12 19.84 14.12 18.63
C ASN A 12 20.87 13.36 19.47
N LYS A 13 20.62 12.07 19.73
CA LYS A 13 21.50 11.22 20.57
C LYS A 13 22.34 10.25 19.73
N ILE A 14 21.71 9.60 18.75
CA ILE A 14 22.35 8.59 17.90
C ILE A 14 21.85 8.72 16.48
N LYS A 15 22.78 8.71 15.52
CA LYS A 15 22.49 8.59 14.08
C LYS A 15 22.96 7.22 13.59
N PRO A 16 22.10 6.44 12.90
CA PRO A 16 22.51 5.15 12.35
C PRO A 16 23.48 5.38 11.16
N GLU A 17 24.69 4.90 11.25
CA GLU A 17 25.73 5.12 10.24
C GLU A 17 25.63 4.16 9.05
N TYR A 18 25.08 2.97 9.28
CA TYR A 18 25.07 1.87 8.30
C TYR A 18 23.67 1.59 7.72
N LEU A 19 22.71 2.49 7.94
CA LEU A 19 21.37 2.32 7.45
C LEU A 19 21.24 2.88 6.03
N HIS A 20 21.20 2.00 5.04
CA HIS A 20 21.19 2.37 3.62
C HIS A 20 19.80 2.35 3.00
N THR A 21 18.86 1.59 3.58
CA THR A 21 17.48 1.48 3.08
C THR A 21 16.51 1.43 4.24
N ILE A 22 15.48 2.26 4.17
CA ILE A 22 14.38 2.32 5.12
C ILE A 22 13.10 2.01 4.38
N ALA A 23 12.51 0.86 4.67
CA ALA A 23 11.19 0.49 4.19
C ALA A 23 10.14 0.76 5.28
N PHE A 24 9.02 1.32 4.89
CA PHE A 24 7.89 1.59 5.76
C PHE A 24 6.59 1.27 5.03
N GLY A 25 5.53 0.99 5.76
CA GLY A 25 4.24 0.62 5.18
C GLY A 25 3.25 0.21 6.25
N SER A 26 2.15 -0.40 5.83
CA SER A 26 0.99 -0.79 6.65
C SER A 26 0.16 0.37 7.20
N GLU A 27 0.73 1.55 7.36
CA GLU A 27 0.07 2.80 7.79
C GLU A 27 0.63 3.96 6.98
N VAL A 28 -0.17 5.03 6.86
CA VAL A 28 0.29 6.26 6.22
C VAL A 28 1.43 6.87 7.04
N PHE A 29 2.59 7.02 6.44
CA PHE A 29 3.74 7.63 7.10
C PHE A 29 3.67 9.16 6.95
N PRO A 30 3.60 9.94 8.06
CA PRO A 30 3.44 11.38 7.99
C PRO A 30 4.63 12.05 7.31
N ILE A 31 4.36 12.95 6.37
CA ILE A 31 5.40 13.66 5.59
C ILE A 31 6.38 14.41 6.52
N LYS A 32 5.89 15.04 7.58
CA LYS A 32 6.74 15.69 8.58
C LYS A 32 7.80 14.75 9.15
N GLN A 33 7.44 13.49 9.41
CA GLN A 33 8.36 12.50 9.94
C GLN A 33 9.30 11.99 8.85
N LEU A 34 8.81 11.81 7.64
CA LEU A 34 9.63 11.43 6.48
C LEU A 34 10.73 12.48 6.21
N LYS A 35 10.40 13.78 6.27
CA LYS A 35 11.39 14.86 6.10
C LYS A 35 12.51 14.75 7.15
N ILE A 36 12.18 14.57 8.43
CA ILE A 36 13.19 14.39 9.50
C ILE A 36 14.13 13.21 9.21
N TRP A 37 13.57 12.09 8.76
CA TRP A 37 14.36 10.91 8.41
C TRP A 37 15.28 11.17 7.22
N ARG A 38 14.79 11.81 6.16
CA ARG A 38 15.57 12.12 4.95
C ARG A 38 16.67 13.15 5.22
N GLU A 39 16.40 14.18 6.01
CA GLU A 39 17.41 15.14 6.46
C GLU A 39 18.50 14.47 7.31
N THR A 40 18.12 13.51 8.16
CA THR A 40 19.08 12.80 9.02
C THR A 40 19.94 11.82 8.24
N LEU A 41 19.37 11.15 7.25
CA LEU A 41 20.01 10.09 6.45
C LEU A 41 19.86 10.38 4.94
N PRO A 42 20.50 11.44 4.43
CA PRO A 42 20.28 11.92 3.06
C PRO A 42 20.74 10.94 1.96
N LYS A 43 21.56 9.95 2.33
CA LYS A 43 22.06 8.92 1.40
C LYS A 43 21.23 7.63 1.45
N ALA A 44 20.31 7.51 2.39
CA ALA A 44 19.48 6.32 2.52
C ALA A 44 18.34 6.35 1.51
N ARG A 45 17.98 5.17 1.00
CA ARG A 45 16.79 4.95 0.19
C ARG A 45 15.58 4.81 1.12
N PHE A 46 14.49 5.49 0.77
CA PHE A 46 13.23 5.39 1.48
C PHE A 46 12.20 4.73 0.56
N VAL A 47 11.55 3.68 1.04
CA VAL A 47 10.63 2.89 0.23
C VAL A 47 9.31 2.73 0.99
N ASN A 48 8.24 3.28 0.43
CA ASN A 48 6.90 3.01 0.93
C ASN A 48 6.40 1.68 0.36
N LEU A 49 5.92 0.80 1.23
CA LEU A 49 5.42 -0.52 0.89
C LEU A 49 3.91 -0.60 1.17
N TYR A 50 3.18 -1.20 0.28
CA TYR A 50 1.76 -1.47 0.46
C TYR A 50 1.45 -2.92 0.13
N GLY A 51 0.57 -3.52 0.91
CA GLY A 51 0.00 -4.82 0.64
C GLY A 51 -0.73 -5.41 1.83
N PRO A 52 -1.78 -6.18 1.55
CA PRO A 52 -2.50 -6.96 2.54
C PRO A 52 -1.82 -8.31 2.77
N THR A 53 -2.09 -8.93 3.91
CA THR A 53 -1.64 -10.30 4.24
C THR A 53 -2.12 -11.31 3.20
N GLU A 54 -3.29 -11.09 2.64
CA GLU A 54 -3.95 -11.90 1.61
C GLU A 54 -3.18 -11.92 0.27
N ALA A 55 -2.27 -10.95 0.08
CA ALA A 55 -1.31 -10.93 -1.05
C ALA A 55 0.14 -11.10 -0.56
N THR A 56 0.35 -11.96 0.44
CA THR A 56 1.66 -12.32 1.00
C THR A 56 2.47 -11.11 1.51
N GLY A 57 1.76 -10.16 2.14
CA GLY A 57 2.31 -9.02 2.84
C GLY A 57 2.46 -7.76 2.01
N MET A 58 3.33 -7.74 1.01
CA MET A 58 3.58 -6.52 0.24
C MET A 58 3.42 -6.81 -1.25
N CYS A 59 2.58 -6.00 -1.93
CA CYS A 59 2.30 -6.15 -3.35
C CYS A 59 2.64 -4.91 -4.18
N CYS A 60 2.85 -3.76 -3.55
CA CYS A 60 3.27 -2.52 -4.22
C CYS A 60 4.40 -1.84 -3.46
N TYR A 61 5.16 -1.00 -4.17
CA TYR A 61 6.20 -0.18 -3.60
C TYR A 61 6.32 1.16 -4.31
N PHE A 62 6.77 2.15 -3.55
CA PHE A 62 7.16 3.45 -4.06
C PHE A 62 8.52 3.85 -3.48
N GLU A 63 9.51 4.07 -4.33
CA GLU A 63 10.78 4.65 -3.92
C GLU A 63 10.63 6.17 -3.84
N VAL A 64 10.92 6.73 -2.66
CA VAL A 64 10.76 8.17 -2.40
C VAL A 64 11.87 8.92 -3.13
N ASP A 65 11.58 9.40 -4.32
CA ASP A 65 12.51 10.03 -5.26
C ASP A 65 12.45 11.56 -5.28
N ARG A 66 11.50 12.15 -4.53
CA ARG A 66 11.26 13.60 -4.48
C ARG A 66 10.87 14.08 -3.09
N GLU A 67 10.80 15.38 -2.94
CA GLU A 67 10.18 16.03 -1.77
C GLU A 67 8.66 16.02 -1.90
N PHE A 68 7.98 16.05 -0.76
CA PHE A 68 6.52 16.10 -0.64
C PHE A 68 6.12 17.29 0.21
N GLU A 69 5.01 17.95 -0.14
CA GLU A 69 4.40 18.96 0.70
C GLU A 69 3.69 18.30 1.90
N LEU A 70 3.43 19.08 2.96
CA LEU A 70 2.91 18.52 4.22
C LEU A 70 1.50 17.94 4.12
N ASP A 71 0.74 18.36 3.13
CA ASP A 71 -0.63 17.92 2.81
C ASP A 71 -0.67 16.81 1.75
N GLU A 72 0.46 16.45 1.18
CA GLU A 72 0.56 15.34 0.24
C GLU A 72 0.58 13.98 0.96
N VAL A 73 0.32 12.93 0.20
CA VAL A 73 0.43 11.54 0.63
C VAL A 73 1.51 10.84 -0.19
N VAL A 74 2.40 10.12 0.47
CA VAL A 74 3.40 9.30 -0.23
C VAL A 74 2.67 8.21 -1.01
N PRO A 75 2.89 8.10 -2.33
CA PRO A 75 2.28 7.05 -3.13
C PRO A 75 2.57 5.65 -2.59
N ILE A 76 1.65 4.73 -2.83
CA ILE A 76 1.93 3.29 -2.70
C ILE A 76 2.57 2.72 -3.98
N GLY A 77 2.63 3.54 -5.02
CA GLY A 77 3.49 3.44 -6.18
C GLY A 77 3.04 2.44 -7.23
N ARG A 78 3.82 1.40 -7.46
CA ARG A 78 3.61 0.40 -8.51
C ARG A 78 3.69 -1.02 -7.97
N PRO A 79 3.01 -1.99 -8.60
CA PRO A 79 3.07 -3.37 -8.17
C PRO A 79 4.46 -3.98 -8.38
N PHE A 80 4.78 -4.99 -7.57
CA PHE A 80 5.92 -5.87 -7.80
C PHE A 80 5.72 -6.74 -9.05
N HIS A 81 6.81 -7.34 -9.52
CA HIS A 81 6.73 -8.32 -10.61
C HIS A 81 5.75 -9.45 -10.28
N ASN A 82 5.05 -9.94 -11.30
CA ASN A 82 4.00 -10.97 -11.18
C ASN A 82 2.78 -10.55 -10.32
N THR A 83 2.62 -9.27 -10.09
CA THR A 83 1.45 -8.69 -9.42
C THR A 83 0.87 -7.61 -10.31
N GLU A 84 -0.44 -7.48 -10.32
CA GLU A 84 -1.15 -6.41 -10.99
C GLU A 84 -2.21 -5.82 -10.06
N ILE A 85 -2.39 -4.51 -10.18
CA ILE A 85 -3.41 -3.77 -9.44
C ILE A 85 -4.48 -3.30 -10.40
N LEU A 86 -5.70 -3.72 -10.13
CA LEU A 86 -6.90 -3.24 -10.78
C LEU A 86 -7.61 -2.24 -9.85
N LEU A 87 -8.04 -1.12 -10.39
CA LEU A 87 -8.93 -0.19 -9.70
C LEU A 87 -10.33 -0.39 -10.26
N LEU A 88 -11.23 -0.93 -9.44
CA LEU A 88 -12.58 -1.29 -9.88
C LEU A 88 -13.63 -0.38 -9.21
N ASP A 89 -14.62 0.02 -10.00
CA ASP A 89 -15.82 0.70 -9.50
C ASP A 89 -16.82 -0.29 -8.85
N GLU A 90 -17.95 0.22 -8.41
CA GLU A 90 -19.03 -0.57 -7.81
C GLU A 90 -19.66 -1.58 -8.79
N ASN A 91 -19.53 -1.34 -10.09
CA ASN A 91 -20.01 -2.23 -11.17
C ASN A 91 -18.93 -3.21 -11.64
N ASN A 92 -17.81 -3.31 -10.92
CA ASN A 92 -16.65 -4.13 -11.27
C ASN A 92 -16.00 -3.77 -12.62
N LYS A 93 -16.06 -2.51 -13.03
CA LYS A 93 -15.37 -1.98 -14.20
C LYS A 93 -14.13 -1.22 -13.79
N LEU A 94 -13.12 -1.17 -14.66
CA LEU A 94 -11.96 -0.33 -14.46
C LEU A 94 -12.38 1.14 -14.39
N VAL A 95 -11.88 1.84 -13.38
CA VAL A 95 -12.01 3.30 -13.32
C VAL A 95 -10.99 3.97 -14.25
N GLU A 96 -11.34 5.15 -14.73
CA GLU A 96 -10.40 6.02 -15.45
C GLU A 96 -9.37 6.62 -14.49
N ASP A 97 -8.20 6.98 -15.00
CA ASP A 97 -7.15 7.63 -14.22
C ASP A 97 -7.68 8.90 -13.56
N GLY A 98 -7.28 9.09 -12.29
CA GLY A 98 -7.78 10.17 -11.44
C GLY A 98 -9.04 9.82 -10.64
N ASN A 99 -9.83 8.86 -11.08
CA ASN A 99 -11.02 8.41 -10.36
C ASN A 99 -10.67 7.39 -9.27
N VAL A 100 -11.48 7.38 -8.21
CA VAL A 100 -11.32 6.46 -7.07
C VAL A 100 -11.99 5.13 -7.41
N GLY A 101 -11.25 4.03 -7.17
CA GLY A 101 -11.76 2.67 -7.27
C GLY A 101 -11.25 1.80 -6.14
N GLU A 102 -11.87 0.63 -5.94
CA GLU A 102 -11.38 -0.37 -5.02
C GLU A 102 -10.08 -0.98 -5.56
N ILE A 103 -9.05 -1.02 -4.73
CA ILE A 103 -7.77 -1.67 -5.05
C ILE A 103 -8.02 -3.18 -5.04
N CYS A 104 -7.89 -3.82 -6.19
CA CYS A 104 -7.96 -5.26 -6.33
C CYS A 104 -6.60 -5.80 -6.79
N VAL A 105 -6.15 -6.87 -6.15
CA VAL A 105 -4.84 -7.47 -6.43
C VAL A 105 -5.03 -8.77 -7.20
N ARG A 106 -4.29 -8.95 -8.28
CA ARG A 106 -4.13 -10.24 -8.95
C ARG A 106 -2.65 -10.62 -9.07
N GLY A 107 -2.37 -11.90 -9.15
CA GLY A 107 -1.03 -12.41 -9.36
C GLY A 107 -0.68 -13.58 -8.46
N THR A 108 0.57 -14.00 -8.55
CA THR A 108 1.06 -15.20 -7.87
C THR A 108 1.25 -15.04 -6.37
N SER A 109 1.15 -13.82 -5.86
CA SER A 109 1.26 -13.51 -4.42
C SER A 109 -0.03 -13.74 -3.63
N LEU A 110 -1.16 -14.00 -4.30
CA LEU A 110 -2.43 -14.23 -3.62
C LEU A 110 -2.38 -15.51 -2.79
N THR A 111 -2.89 -15.44 -1.57
CA THR A 111 -3.09 -16.61 -0.71
C THR A 111 -4.30 -17.42 -1.19
N LEU A 112 -4.46 -18.63 -0.65
CA LEU A 112 -5.60 -19.50 -0.98
C LEU A 112 -6.91 -19.07 -0.27
N GLY A 113 -6.86 -18.08 0.61
CA GLY A 113 -7.99 -17.61 1.38
C GLY A 113 -7.80 -17.75 2.88
N TYR A 114 -8.89 -17.63 3.61
CA TYR A 114 -8.89 -17.70 5.07
C TYR A 114 -9.09 -19.14 5.57
N TYR A 115 -8.23 -19.55 6.50
CA TYR A 115 -8.32 -20.89 7.07
C TYR A 115 -9.69 -21.13 7.71
N ASN A 116 -10.35 -22.22 7.32
CA ASN A 116 -11.67 -22.65 7.79
C ASN A 116 -12.77 -21.56 7.75
N ASN A 117 -12.66 -20.63 6.80
CA ASN A 117 -13.65 -19.56 6.58
C ASN A 117 -13.92 -19.38 5.08
N PHE A 118 -14.66 -20.33 4.50
CA PHE A 118 -14.95 -20.34 3.06
C PHE A 118 -15.89 -19.21 2.65
N GLU A 119 -16.82 -18.82 3.52
CA GLU A 119 -17.74 -17.71 3.28
C GLU A 119 -16.95 -16.42 3.06
N LYS A 120 -16.14 -16.04 4.03
CA LYS A 120 -15.29 -14.83 3.91
C LYS A 120 -14.30 -14.92 2.76
N THR A 121 -13.77 -16.09 2.49
CA THR A 121 -12.88 -16.30 1.34
C THR A 121 -13.58 -15.97 0.03
N SER A 122 -14.78 -16.52 -0.19
CA SER A 122 -15.55 -16.30 -1.43
C SER A 122 -16.05 -14.87 -1.62
N GLU A 123 -16.19 -14.10 -0.53
CA GLU A 123 -16.55 -12.67 -0.61
C GLU A 123 -15.45 -11.80 -1.20
N VAL A 124 -14.19 -12.11 -0.90
CA VAL A 124 -13.06 -11.22 -1.23
C VAL A 124 -12.11 -11.79 -2.28
N PHE A 125 -12.01 -13.12 -2.39
CA PHE A 125 -11.29 -13.80 -3.48
C PHE A 125 -12.30 -14.20 -4.55
N VAL A 126 -12.45 -13.36 -5.55
CA VAL A 126 -13.49 -13.50 -6.56
C VAL A 126 -12.90 -13.70 -7.95
N GLN A 127 -13.71 -14.26 -8.85
CA GLN A 127 -13.34 -14.30 -10.28
C GLN A 127 -13.07 -12.88 -10.76
N ASN A 128 -11.97 -12.69 -11.51
CA ASN A 128 -11.67 -11.41 -12.16
C ASN A 128 -12.81 -11.03 -13.11
N PRO A 129 -13.55 -9.94 -12.83
CA PRO A 129 -14.71 -9.56 -13.64
C PRO A 129 -14.32 -9.10 -15.04
N LEU A 130 -13.06 -8.76 -15.26
CA LEU A 130 -12.53 -8.35 -16.56
C LEU A 130 -12.07 -9.53 -17.42
N ASN A 131 -12.04 -10.74 -16.86
CA ASN A 131 -11.62 -11.95 -17.55
C ASN A 131 -12.71 -13.03 -17.50
N SER A 132 -13.37 -13.24 -18.63
CA SER A 132 -14.38 -14.30 -18.81
C SER A 132 -13.85 -15.56 -19.51
N ARG A 133 -12.56 -15.60 -19.88
CA ARG A 133 -12.02 -16.67 -20.73
C ARG A 133 -11.52 -17.87 -19.94
N TYR A 134 -11.01 -17.65 -18.74
CA TYR A 134 -10.47 -18.69 -17.86
C TYR A 134 -10.62 -18.28 -16.38
N PRO A 135 -10.60 -19.25 -15.46
CA PRO A 135 -10.61 -18.97 -14.04
C PRO A 135 -9.38 -18.15 -13.63
N GLU A 136 -9.61 -16.96 -13.06
CA GLU A 136 -8.57 -16.07 -12.56
C GLU A 136 -9.08 -15.36 -11.33
N LEU A 137 -8.47 -15.58 -10.19
CA LEU A 137 -8.86 -14.93 -8.96
C LEU A 137 -8.21 -13.55 -8.81
N ILE A 138 -8.98 -12.64 -8.28
CA ILE A 138 -8.49 -11.37 -7.72
C ILE A 138 -8.87 -11.30 -6.25
N TYR A 139 -8.10 -10.57 -5.47
CA TYR A 139 -8.41 -10.22 -4.10
C TYR A 139 -8.92 -8.79 -4.02
N LYS A 140 -10.13 -8.60 -3.52
CA LYS A 140 -10.75 -7.29 -3.22
C LYS A 140 -10.30 -6.83 -1.86
N THR A 141 -9.46 -5.78 -1.80
CA THR A 141 -8.79 -5.39 -0.57
C THR A 141 -9.69 -4.63 0.41
N GLY A 142 -10.76 -4.03 -0.08
CA GLY A 142 -11.55 -3.04 0.63
C GLY A 142 -10.86 -1.68 0.78
N ASP A 143 -9.66 -1.53 0.26
CA ASP A 143 -8.96 -0.24 0.19
C ASP A 143 -9.36 0.51 -1.08
N LEU A 144 -9.55 1.82 -0.98
CA LEU A 144 -9.82 2.70 -2.10
C LEU A 144 -8.53 3.41 -2.52
N GLY A 145 -8.31 3.49 -3.82
CA GLY A 145 -7.15 4.16 -4.40
C GLY A 145 -7.48 4.85 -5.70
N LYS A 146 -6.54 5.64 -6.17
CA LYS A 146 -6.59 6.29 -7.49
C LYS A 146 -5.19 6.41 -8.07
N ARG A 147 -5.09 6.59 -9.40
CA ARG A 147 -3.83 6.99 -10.03
C ARG A 147 -3.77 8.52 -10.09
N ASN A 148 -2.63 9.08 -9.73
CA ASN A 148 -2.37 10.49 -9.92
C ASN A 148 -1.92 10.78 -11.37
N GLU A 149 -1.68 12.04 -11.69
CA GLU A 149 -1.22 12.50 -13.01
C GLU A 149 0.13 11.88 -13.45
N ARG A 150 0.90 11.32 -12.51
CA ARG A 150 2.17 10.60 -12.79
C ARG A 150 1.95 9.09 -12.96
N GLY A 151 0.71 8.62 -12.93
CA GLY A 151 0.35 7.20 -12.98
C GLY A 151 0.67 6.43 -11.69
N GLU A 152 1.06 7.11 -10.60
CA GLU A 152 1.38 6.49 -9.33
C GLU A 152 0.11 6.19 -8.55
N LEU A 153 0.04 5.00 -7.96
CA LEU A 153 -1.09 4.60 -7.15
C LEU A 153 -1.05 5.30 -5.79
N ILE A 154 -2.15 5.97 -5.45
CA ILE A 154 -2.35 6.68 -4.18
C ILE A 154 -3.42 5.93 -3.39
N PHE A 155 -3.13 5.62 -2.13
CA PHE A 155 -4.14 5.17 -1.18
C PHE A 155 -5.02 6.35 -0.77
N VAL A 156 -6.35 6.17 -0.80
CA VAL A 156 -7.32 7.21 -0.47
C VAL A 156 -7.95 6.95 0.91
N SER A 157 -8.58 5.80 1.07
CA SER A 157 -9.28 5.43 2.30
C SER A 157 -9.62 3.94 2.32
N ARG A 158 -10.31 3.50 3.37
CA ARG A 158 -10.99 2.20 3.38
C ARG A 158 -12.44 2.34 2.94
N LYS A 159 -12.96 1.30 2.29
CA LYS A 159 -14.38 1.16 1.93
C LYS A 159 -15.25 0.82 3.15
N ASP A 160 -14.66 0.09 4.10
CA ASP A 160 -15.25 -0.30 5.37
C ASP A 160 -14.72 0.57 6.52
N TYR A 161 -15.28 0.39 7.72
CA TYR A 161 -14.85 1.08 8.94
C TYR A 161 -13.61 0.46 9.60
N GLN A 162 -12.96 -0.51 8.95
CA GLN A 162 -11.77 -1.15 9.49
C GLN A 162 -10.63 -0.14 9.62
N ILE A 163 -10.12 0.02 10.82
CA ILE A 163 -8.97 0.87 11.09
C ILE A 163 -7.72 0.03 11.37
N LYS A 164 -6.56 0.59 11.05
CA LYS A 164 -5.28 0.03 11.48
C LYS A 164 -4.77 0.87 12.65
N HIS A 165 -4.54 0.23 13.78
CA HIS A 165 -3.96 0.87 14.95
C HIS A 165 -2.72 0.09 15.41
N MET A 166 -1.56 0.74 15.39
CA MET A 166 -0.25 0.14 15.71
C MET A 166 0.05 -1.16 14.93
N GLY A 167 -0.37 -1.23 13.66
CA GLY A 167 -0.17 -2.39 12.78
C GLY A 167 -1.23 -3.50 12.94
N HIS A 168 -2.17 -3.37 13.86
CA HIS A 168 -3.26 -4.33 14.04
C HIS A 168 -4.53 -3.85 13.33
N ARG A 169 -5.24 -4.77 12.69
CA ARG A 169 -6.59 -4.54 12.15
C ARG A 169 -7.60 -4.59 13.29
N ILE A 170 -8.43 -3.55 13.41
CA ILE A 170 -9.51 -3.42 14.40
C ILE A 170 -10.82 -3.20 13.65
#